data_b62cf754099091892bf028ba696a98d2
#
_entry.id   b62cf754099091892bf028ba696a98d2
#
_cell.length_a   1.000
_cell.length_b   1.000
_cell.length_c   1.000
_cell.angle_alpha   90.00
_cell.angle_beta   90.00
_cell.angle_gamma   90.00
#
_symmetry.space_group_name_H-M   'P 1'
#
loop_
_entity.id
_entity.type
_entity.pdbx_description
1 polymer ?
#
loop_
_entity_poly.entity_id
_entity_poly.type
_entity_poly.pdbx_seq_one_letter_code
_entity_poly.pdbx_strand_id
1 'polypeptide(L)'
;MINIIALIISLSLIMYLAYKGYSTIITAPIIGLLTLLLTFGLNSHLMVNYTEIYMSGFAGFVKNYFPLFLTGAIFAKLMEEANYGKSIASFITNKLGKDKAILAVVLSGAFLTYGGVSLFVVAFILYPLANILFKEADIPKRLIPGTIALGAFTFTMTAMPGSPEIQNVIPMSYFGTDTFAAPFIGIIASITMLS
;
A
#
# COMPACT_ATOMS: atom_id res chain seq x y z
N MET A 1 -30.87 -2.50 -1.42
CA MET A 1 -30.27 -3.67 -0.76
C MET A 1 -29.53 -4.58 -1.76
N ILE A 2 -30.11 -4.92 -2.91
CA ILE A 2 -29.46 -5.78 -3.94
C ILE A 2 -28.08 -5.25 -4.35
N ASN A 3 -27.93 -3.95 -4.55
CA ASN A 3 -26.67 -3.33 -4.97
C ASN A 3 -25.52 -3.51 -3.94
N ILE A 4 -25.85 -3.45 -2.66
CA ILE A 4 -24.86 -3.66 -1.58
C ILE A 4 -24.42 -5.13 -1.53
N ILE A 5 -25.37 -6.04 -1.69
CA ILE A 5 -25.05 -7.49 -1.73
C ILE A 5 -24.20 -7.82 -2.95
N ALA A 6 -24.55 -7.29 -4.12
CA ALA A 6 -23.76 -7.45 -5.34
C ALA A 6 -22.32 -6.93 -5.17
N LEU A 7 -22.15 -5.77 -4.53
CA LEU A 7 -20.85 -5.19 -4.22
C LEU A 7 -20.02 -6.08 -3.28
N ILE A 8 -20.62 -6.57 -2.18
CA ILE A 8 -19.94 -7.45 -1.22
C ILE A 8 -19.51 -8.75 -1.89
N ILE A 9 -20.39 -9.37 -2.69
CA ILE A 9 -20.08 -10.60 -3.44
C ILE A 9 -18.90 -10.35 -4.38
N SER A 10 -18.93 -9.25 -5.13
CA SER A 10 -17.89 -8.91 -6.11
C SER A 10 -16.54 -8.65 -5.46
N LEU A 11 -16.50 -7.89 -4.36
CA LEU A 11 -15.28 -7.65 -3.61
C LEU A 11 -14.72 -8.94 -2.99
N SER A 12 -15.59 -9.79 -2.43
CA SER A 12 -15.18 -11.08 -1.88
C SER A 12 -14.62 -12.00 -2.97
N LEU A 13 -15.20 -11.98 -4.16
CA LEU A 13 -14.76 -12.78 -5.30
C LEU A 13 -13.41 -12.31 -5.84
N ILE A 14 -13.18 -10.99 -5.94
CA ILE A 14 -11.86 -10.44 -6.31
C ILE A 14 -10.79 -10.91 -5.32
N MET A 15 -11.04 -10.77 -4.02
CA MET A 15 -10.11 -11.23 -2.99
C MET A 15 -9.84 -12.72 -3.10
N TYR A 16 -10.88 -13.55 -3.24
CA TYR A 16 -10.74 -15.00 -3.38
C TYR A 16 -9.90 -15.39 -4.60
N LEU A 17 -10.13 -14.77 -5.76
CA LEU A 17 -9.38 -15.05 -6.98
C LEU A 17 -7.93 -14.57 -6.87
N ALA A 18 -7.68 -13.40 -6.24
CA ALA A 18 -6.34 -12.91 -5.97
C ALA A 18 -5.56 -13.87 -5.06
N TYR A 19 -6.19 -14.43 -4.00
CA TYR A 19 -5.58 -15.45 -3.16
C TYR A 19 -5.25 -16.75 -3.92
N LYS A 20 -6.02 -17.09 -4.94
CA LYS A 20 -5.72 -18.21 -5.85
C LYS A 20 -4.62 -17.92 -6.87
N GLY A 21 -4.07 -16.71 -6.90
CA GLY A 21 -3.00 -16.32 -7.82
C GLY A 21 -3.47 -15.83 -9.19
N TYR A 22 -4.78 -15.60 -9.38
CA TYR A 22 -5.27 -14.99 -10.62
C TYR A 22 -4.91 -13.51 -10.68
N SER A 23 -4.52 -13.04 -11.88
CA SER A 23 -4.20 -11.62 -12.08
C SER A 23 -5.42 -10.72 -11.86
N THR A 24 -5.31 -9.78 -10.93
CA THR A 24 -6.38 -8.81 -10.64
C THR A 24 -6.68 -7.90 -11.83
N ILE A 25 -5.71 -7.63 -12.71
CA ILE A 25 -5.92 -6.85 -13.94
C ILE A 25 -6.94 -7.53 -14.87
N ILE A 26 -6.94 -8.86 -14.91
CA ILE A 26 -7.87 -9.64 -15.76
C ILE A 26 -9.19 -9.87 -15.02
N THR A 27 -9.12 -10.20 -13.74
CA THR A 27 -10.32 -10.56 -12.96
C THR A 27 -11.20 -9.37 -12.63
N ALA A 28 -10.63 -8.18 -12.40
CA ALA A 28 -11.41 -6.99 -12.03
C ALA A 28 -12.41 -6.54 -13.12
N PRO A 29 -12.06 -6.46 -14.42
CA PRO A 29 -13.03 -6.17 -15.48
C PRO A 29 -14.15 -7.21 -15.58
N ILE A 30 -13.82 -8.49 -15.43
CA ILE A 30 -14.81 -9.59 -15.50
C ILE A 30 -15.77 -9.51 -14.31
N ILE A 31 -15.26 -9.26 -13.12
CA ILE A 31 -16.10 -9.10 -11.93
C ILE A 31 -16.89 -7.79 -11.99
N GLY A 32 -16.35 -6.73 -12.59
CA GLY A 32 -17.11 -5.50 -12.87
C GLY A 32 -18.34 -5.77 -13.74
N LEU A 33 -18.18 -6.57 -14.79
CA LEU A 33 -19.31 -7.01 -15.63
C LEU A 33 -20.31 -7.88 -14.83
N LEU A 34 -19.81 -8.80 -14.00
CA LEU A 34 -20.65 -9.61 -13.10
C LEU A 34 -21.43 -8.75 -12.12
N THR A 35 -20.81 -7.72 -11.55
CA THR A 35 -21.47 -6.77 -10.63
C THR A 35 -22.64 -6.07 -11.30
N LEU A 36 -22.44 -5.59 -12.53
CA LEU A 36 -23.51 -4.97 -13.31
C LEU A 36 -24.63 -5.94 -13.64
N LEU A 37 -24.28 -7.17 -13.97
CA LEU A 37 -25.24 -8.25 -14.24
C LEU A 37 -26.08 -8.58 -12.98
N LEU A 38 -25.48 -8.64 -11.82
CA LEU A 38 -26.16 -8.88 -10.55
C LEU A 38 -27.05 -7.68 -10.15
N THR A 39 -26.66 -6.47 -10.53
CA THR A 39 -27.36 -5.23 -10.16
C THR A 39 -28.54 -4.92 -11.10
N PHE A 40 -28.32 -5.05 -12.39
CA PHE A 40 -29.28 -4.62 -13.44
C PHE A 40 -29.92 -5.80 -14.18
N GLY A 41 -29.44 -7.05 -13.98
CA GLY A 41 -29.90 -8.22 -14.69
C GLY A 41 -29.41 -8.31 -16.15
N LEU A 42 -29.84 -9.36 -16.83
CA LEU A 42 -29.61 -9.56 -18.27
C LEU A 42 -30.60 -8.69 -19.06
N ASN A 43 -30.23 -7.48 -19.35
CA ASN A 43 -31.02 -6.58 -20.20
C ASN A 43 -30.20 -6.10 -21.41
N SER A 44 -30.88 -5.50 -22.39
CA SER A 44 -30.25 -5.01 -23.61
C SER A 44 -29.23 -3.87 -23.38
N HIS A 45 -29.21 -3.28 -22.19
CA HIS A 45 -28.33 -2.17 -21.83
C HIS A 45 -27.08 -2.59 -21.02
N LEU A 46 -26.84 -3.89 -20.80
CA LEU A 46 -25.72 -4.36 -19.99
C LEU A 46 -24.35 -3.85 -20.49
N MET A 47 -24.12 -3.91 -21.79
CA MET A 47 -22.85 -3.42 -22.39
C MET A 47 -22.77 -1.89 -22.35
N VAL A 48 -23.88 -1.20 -22.51
CA VAL A 48 -23.92 0.25 -22.35
C VAL A 48 -23.59 0.63 -20.91
N ASN A 49 -24.19 -0.03 -19.93
CA ASN A 49 -23.89 0.20 -18.51
C ASN A 49 -22.44 -0.14 -18.19
N TYR A 50 -21.85 -1.15 -18.82
CA TYR A 50 -20.44 -1.48 -18.64
C TYR A 50 -19.53 -0.35 -19.13
N THR A 51 -19.78 0.20 -20.32
CA THR A 51 -18.99 1.31 -20.86
C THR A 51 -19.22 2.61 -20.10
N GLU A 52 -20.47 2.96 -19.82
CA GLU A 52 -20.82 4.25 -19.21
C GLU A 52 -20.55 4.29 -17.69
N ILE A 53 -20.72 3.19 -16.98
CA ILE A 53 -20.54 3.16 -15.51
C ILE A 53 -19.15 2.65 -15.16
N TYR A 54 -18.82 1.40 -15.53
CA TYR A 54 -17.58 0.77 -15.11
C TYR A 54 -16.36 1.41 -15.80
N MET A 55 -16.36 1.52 -17.12
CA MET A 55 -15.21 2.06 -17.87
C MET A 55 -15.02 3.55 -17.60
N SER A 56 -16.11 4.30 -17.46
CA SER A 56 -16.03 5.73 -17.10
C SER A 56 -15.45 5.91 -15.69
N GLY A 57 -15.89 5.11 -14.72
CA GLY A 57 -15.33 5.10 -13.37
C GLY A 57 -13.85 4.72 -13.35
N PHE A 58 -13.46 3.69 -14.10
CA PHE A 58 -12.07 3.28 -14.26
C PHE A 58 -11.21 4.38 -14.90
N ALA A 59 -11.68 4.96 -16.01
CA ALA A 59 -10.98 6.06 -16.67
C ALA A 59 -10.84 7.29 -15.78
N GLY A 60 -11.87 7.62 -15.02
CA GLY A 60 -11.85 8.70 -14.01
C GLY A 60 -10.79 8.44 -12.92
N PHE A 61 -10.72 7.23 -12.39
CA PHE A 61 -9.70 6.82 -11.42
C PHE A 61 -8.29 6.97 -12.01
N VAL A 62 -8.05 6.42 -13.20
CA VAL A 62 -6.75 6.52 -13.88
C VAL A 62 -6.38 7.99 -14.10
N LYS A 63 -7.29 8.80 -14.64
CA LYS A 63 -7.05 10.22 -14.89
C LYS A 63 -6.64 10.99 -13.62
N ASN A 64 -7.31 10.72 -12.51
CA ASN A 64 -7.09 11.46 -11.26
C ASN A 64 -5.81 11.03 -10.54
N TYR A 65 -5.46 9.75 -10.60
CA TYR A 65 -4.34 9.19 -9.82
C TYR A 65 -3.11 8.83 -10.64
N PHE A 66 -3.18 8.79 -11.97
CA PHE A 66 -2.04 8.47 -12.82
C PHE A 66 -0.83 9.38 -12.60
N PRO A 67 -0.97 10.71 -12.44
CA PRO A 67 0.17 11.58 -12.16
C PRO A 67 0.88 11.20 -10.85
N LEU A 68 0.10 10.86 -9.80
CA LEU A 68 0.65 10.41 -8.52
C LEU A 68 1.41 9.07 -8.66
N PHE A 69 0.82 8.10 -9.35
CA PHE A 69 1.48 6.80 -9.59
C PHE A 69 2.75 6.96 -10.42
N LEU A 70 2.71 7.78 -11.47
CA LEU A 70 3.85 7.98 -12.34
C LEU A 70 5.00 8.67 -11.61
N THR A 71 4.73 9.76 -10.91
CA THR A 71 5.76 10.49 -10.16
C THR A 71 6.32 9.66 -9.01
N GLY A 72 5.47 8.91 -8.31
CA GLY A 72 5.89 7.99 -7.25
C GLY A 72 6.77 6.86 -7.79
N ALA A 73 6.43 6.27 -8.93
CA ALA A 73 7.22 5.23 -9.56
C ALA A 73 8.58 5.74 -10.05
N ILE A 74 8.62 6.93 -10.65
CA ILE A 74 9.88 7.59 -11.07
C ILE A 74 10.75 7.88 -9.85
N PHE A 75 10.17 8.45 -8.78
CA PHE A 75 10.90 8.73 -7.55
C PHE A 75 11.46 7.45 -6.92
N ALA A 76 10.64 6.41 -6.77
CA ALA A 76 11.09 5.13 -6.24
C ALA A 76 12.24 4.53 -7.06
N LYS A 77 12.16 4.62 -8.39
CA LYS A 77 13.21 4.14 -9.29
C LYS A 77 14.52 4.93 -9.14
N LEU A 78 14.45 6.25 -9.04
CA LEU A 78 15.61 7.10 -8.79
C LEU A 78 16.27 6.79 -7.44
N MET A 79 15.47 6.60 -6.37
CA MET A 79 15.96 6.22 -5.05
C MET A 79 16.66 4.86 -5.05
N GLU A 80 16.14 3.90 -5.82
CA GLU A 80 16.74 2.58 -6.01
C GLU A 80 18.07 2.67 -6.76
N GLU A 81 18.10 3.31 -7.94
CA GLU A 81 19.30 3.41 -8.79
C GLU A 81 20.41 4.22 -8.12
N ALA A 82 20.07 5.28 -7.41
CA ALA A 82 21.01 6.08 -6.63
C ALA A 82 21.49 5.38 -5.34
N ASN A 83 20.94 4.21 -4.99
CA ASN A 83 21.21 3.51 -3.72
C ASN A 83 20.93 4.35 -2.44
N TYR A 84 20.13 5.40 -2.54
CA TYR A 84 19.79 6.23 -1.37
C TYR A 84 19.07 5.45 -0.29
N GLY A 85 18.19 4.52 -0.66
CA GLY A 85 17.52 3.66 0.30
C GLY A 85 18.50 2.85 1.16
N LYS A 86 19.53 2.28 0.54
CA LYS A 86 20.59 1.55 1.25
C LYS A 86 21.40 2.47 2.18
N SER A 87 21.72 3.68 1.71
CA SER A 87 22.49 4.65 2.48
C SER A 87 21.71 5.11 3.73
N ILE A 88 20.42 5.41 3.58
CA ILE A 88 19.53 5.78 4.70
C ILE A 88 19.43 4.64 5.70
N ALA A 89 19.16 3.43 5.24
CA ALA A 89 19.04 2.27 6.08
C ALA A 89 20.37 1.97 6.82
N SER A 90 21.50 2.02 6.14
CA SER A 90 22.83 1.84 6.75
C SER A 90 23.14 2.92 7.79
N PHE A 91 22.78 4.17 7.52
CA PHE A 91 22.97 5.27 8.47
C PHE A 91 22.19 5.02 9.77
N ILE A 92 20.90 4.64 9.66
CA ILE A 92 20.05 4.36 10.81
C ILE A 92 20.57 3.18 11.60
N THR A 93 20.94 2.10 10.92
CA THR A 93 21.44 0.88 11.58
C THR A 93 22.78 1.10 12.27
N ASN A 94 23.71 1.81 11.64
CA ASN A 94 24.99 2.15 12.25
C ASN A 94 24.83 3.03 13.49
N LYS A 95 23.85 3.94 13.49
CA LYS A 95 23.59 4.83 14.62
C LYS A 95 22.91 4.13 15.80
N LEU A 96 22.03 3.17 15.54
CA LEU A 96 21.28 2.46 16.58
C LEU A 96 22.02 1.25 17.13
N GLY A 97 22.92 0.67 16.33
CA GLY A 97 23.69 -0.52 16.70
C GLY A 97 22.87 -1.82 16.66
N LYS A 98 23.57 -2.93 16.88
CA LYS A 98 22.99 -4.29 16.84
C LYS A 98 21.99 -4.57 17.95
N ASP A 99 22.16 -3.94 19.11
CA ASP A 99 21.28 -4.15 20.27
C ASP A 99 19.84 -3.67 20.02
N LYS A 100 19.66 -2.79 19.02
CA LYS A 100 18.36 -2.26 18.59
C LYS A 100 18.03 -2.65 17.15
N ALA A 101 18.44 -3.83 16.72
CA ALA A 101 18.30 -4.29 15.34
C ALA A 101 16.86 -4.24 14.82
N ILE A 102 15.88 -4.69 15.61
CA ILE A 102 14.46 -4.63 15.26
C ILE A 102 14.04 -3.17 15.02
N LEU A 103 14.32 -2.29 15.98
CA LEU A 103 13.99 -0.87 15.89
C LEU A 103 14.68 -0.21 14.69
N ALA A 104 15.93 -0.56 14.40
CA ALA A 104 16.67 -0.05 13.28
C ALA A 104 16.01 -0.40 11.94
N VAL A 105 15.56 -1.63 11.77
CA VAL A 105 14.84 -2.08 10.56
C VAL A 105 13.47 -1.40 10.46
N VAL A 106 12.72 -1.32 11.57
CA VAL A 106 11.41 -0.64 11.60
C VAL A 106 11.55 0.82 11.22
N LEU A 107 12.46 1.57 11.84
CA LEU A 107 12.67 2.99 11.54
C LEU A 107 13.18 3.20 10.11
N SER A 108 14.06 2.35 9.61
CA SER A 108 14.51 2.42 8.22
C SER A 108 13.36 2.22 7.25
N GLY A 109 12.48 1.24 7.50
CA GLY A 109 11.26 1.02 6.74
C GLY A 109 10.33 2.23 6.80
N ALA A 110 10.10 2.74 7.99
CA ALA A 110 9.26 3.91 8.21
C ALA A 110 9.75 5.15 7.46
N PHE A 111 11.05 5.45 7.53
CA PHE A 111 11.63 6.59 6.84
C PHE A 111 11.54 6.46 5.32
N LEU A 112 11.83 5.28 4.79
CA LEU A 112 11.78 5.05 3.35
C LEU A 112 10.34 5.12 2.81
N THR A 113 9.40 4.47 3.49
CA THR A 113 7.99 4.47 3.07
C THR A 113 7.36 5.86 3.22
N TYR A 114 7.56 6.52 4.35
CA TYR A 114 7.08 7.90 4.55
C TYR A 114 7.73 8.88 3.56
N GLY A 115 8.96 8.62 3.15
CA GLY A 115 9.64 9.34 2.07
C GLY A 115 9.11 9.03 0.66
N GLY A 116 8.07 8.20 0.50
CA GLY A 116 7.44 7.87 -0.78
C GLY A 116 8.13 6.76 -1.56
N VAL A 117 9.03 6.00 -0.95
CA VAL A 117 9.63 4.82 -1.58
C VAL A 117 8.62 3.68 -1.55
N SER A 118 8.35 3.09 -2.73
CA SER A 118 7.42 1.96 -2.83
C SER A 118 7.75 0.85 -1.82
N LEU A 119 6.72 0.35 -1.15
CA LEU A 119 6.84 -0.69 -0.12
C LEU A 119 7.57 -1.95 -0.60
N PHE A 120 7.41 -2.34 -1.86
CA PHE A 120 8.14 -3.49 -2.43
C PHE A 120 9.64 -3.20 -2.53
N VAL A 121 10.01 -2.00 -2.97
CA VAL A 121 11.42 -1.56 -3.04
C VAL A 121 12.01 -1.50 -1.62
N VAL A 122 11.27 -0.98 -0.65
CA VAL A 122 11.67 -0.95 0.76
C VAL A 122 11.95 -2.35 1.27
N ALA A 123 11.07 -3.32 0.99
CA ALA A 123 11.26 -4.71 1.41
C ALA A 123 12.54 -5.32 0.81
N PHE A 124 12.80 -5.10 -0.47
CA PHE A 124 14.03 -5.58 -1.14
C PHE A 124 15.30 -4.93 -0.59
N ILE A 125 15.25 -3.65 -0.24
CA ILE A 125 16.40 -2.94 0.36
C ILE A 125 16.67 -3.45 1.78
N LEU A 126 15.61 -3.59 2.59
CA LEU A 126 15.75 -3.88 4.01
C LEU A 126 16.01 -5.37 4.31
N TYR A 127 15.54 -6.28 3.48
CA TYR A 127 15.68 -7.70 3.74
C TYR A 127 17.15 -8.14 3.89
N PRO A 128 18.08 -7.82 2.98
CA PRO A 128 19.50 -8.16 3.15
C PRO A 128 20.11 -7.53 4.41
N LEU A 129 19.77 -6.28 4.68
CA LEU A 129 20.27 -5.56 5.84
C LEU A 129 19.76 -6.16 7.16
N ALA A 130 18.45 -6.42 7.24
CA ALA A 130 17.82 -7.06 8.38
C ALA A 130 18.40 -8.46 8.64
N ASN A 131 18.71 -9.22 7.57
CA ASN A 131 19.33 -10.54 7.71
C ASN A 131 20.72 -10.49 8.37
N ILE A 132 21.52 -9.48 8.04
CA ILE A 132 22.84 -9.27 8.67
C ILE A 132 22.66 -8.86 10.13
N LEU A 133 21.85 -7.83 10.39
CA LEU A 133 21.62 -7.30 11.73
C LEU A 133 21.03 -8.34 12.68
N PHE A 134 20.04 -9.09 12.23
CA PHE A 134 19.40 -10.12 13.04
C PHE A 134 20.35 -11.26 13.39
N LYS A 135 21.24 -11.62 12.42
CA LYS A 135 22.29 -12.61 12.68
C LYS A 135 23.28 -12.10 13.73
N GLU A 136 23.70 -10.83 13.67
CA GLU A 136 24.62 -10.23 14.63
C GLU A 136 24.01 -10.03 16.02
N ALA A 137 22.70 -9.79 16.08
CA ALA A 137 21.94 -9.60 17.31
C ALA A 137 21.33 -10.89 17.88
N ASP A 138 21.62 -12.06 17.27
CA ASP A 138 21.05 -13.38 17.62
C ASP A 138 19.50 -13.39 17.61
N ILE A 139 18.89 -12.66 16.68
CA ILE A 139 17.44 -12.58 16.50
C ILE A 139 16.99 -13.57 15.42
N PRO A 140 15.93 -14.36 15.67
CA PRO A 140 15.43 -15.33 14.69
C PRO A 140 15.01 -14.66 13.36
N LYS A 141 15.52 -15.16 12.24
CA LYS A 141 15.22 -14.65 10.89
C LYS A 141 13.73 -14.63 10.53
N ARG A 142 12.93 -15.51 11.14
CA ARG A 142 11.47 -15.55 10.95
C ARG A 142 10.75 -14.24 11.32
N LEU A 143 11.39 -13.38 12.10
CA LEU A 143 10.84 -12.08 12.48
C LEU A 143 11.10 -10.97 11.45
N ILE A 144 12.00 -11.18 10.49
CA ILE A 144 12.35 -10.18 9.48
C ILE A 144 11.12 -9.69 8.71
N PRO A 145 10.25 -10.56 8.14
CA PRO A 145 9.10 -10.09 7.38
C PRO A 145 8.15 -9.25 8.23
N GLY A 146 7.87 -9.67 9.47
CA GLY A 146 7.03 -8.91 10.40
C GLY A 146 7.63 -7.56 10.78
N THR A 147 8.93 -7.50 10.98
CA THR A 147 9.65 -6.25 11.31
C THR A 147 9.63 -5.25 10.15
N ILE A 148 9.86 -5.73 8.92
CA ILE A 148 9.75 -4.89 7.72
C ILE A 148 8.31 -4.43 7.54
N ALA A 149 7.34 -5.33 7.69
CA ALA A 149 5.93 -5.00 7.57
C ALA A 149 5.51 -3.95 8.60
N LEU A 150 5.96 -4.05 9.84
CA LEU A 150 5.67 -3.06 10.87
C LEU A 150 6.18 -1.67 10.49
N GLY A 151 7.39 -1.56 9.95
CA GLY A 151 7.96 -0.27 9.55
C GLY A 151 7.34 0.30 8.28
N ALA A 152 7.12 -0.53 7.27
CA ALA A 152 6.77 -0.06 5.93
C ALA A 152 5.28 -0.17 5.59
N PHE A 153 4.50 -1.08 6.20
CA PHE A 153 3.14 -1.43 5.76
C PHE A 153 2.03 -1.03 6.72
N THR A 154 2.35 -0.58 7.93
CA THR A 154 1.36 -0.30 8.95
C THR A 154 1.17 1.21 9.16
N PHE A 155 1.68 1.73 10.27
CA PHE A 155 1.44 3.10 10.68
C PHE A 155 1.91 4.17 9.68
N THR A 156 2.97 3.90 8.94
CA THR A 156 3.51 4.81 7.90
C THR A 156 2.60 4.94 6.69
N MET A 157 1.85 3.91 6.36
CA MET A 157 0.93 3.94 5.21
C MET A 157 -0.42 4.56 5.53
N THR A 158 -0.92 4.37 6.73
CA THR A 158 -2.34 4.65 7.04
C THR A 158 -2.56 5.64 8.16
N ALA A 159 -1.72 5.63 9.20
CA ALA A 159 -1.96 6.39 10.41
C ALA A 159 -1.12 7.67 10.51
N MET A 160 0.08 7.66 9.96
CA MET A 160 1.01 8.78 10.11
C MET A 160 0.55 9.99 9.29
N PRO A 161 0.35 11.17 9.92
CA PRO A 161 -0.10 12.38 9.22
C PRO A 161 0.88 12.77 8.11
N GLY A 162 0.36 13.18 6.95
CA GLY A 162 1.17 13.58 5.80
C GLY A 162 1.72 12.43 4.97
N SER A 163 1.35 11.17 5.25
CA SER A 163 1.79 10.03 4.46
C SER A 163 1.34 10.18 3.00
N PRO A 164 2.27 10.07 2.02
CA PRO A 164 1.96 10.19 0.59
C PRO A 164 1.35 8.92 -0.01
N GLU A 165 1.13 7.89 0.81
CA GLU A 165 0.66 6.60 0.36
C GLU A 165 -0.79 6.63 -0.12
N ILE A 166 -1.12 5.77 -1.07
CA ILE A 166 -2.41 5.71 -1.76
C ILE A 166 -3.58 5.55 -0.78
N GLN A 167 -3.38 4.76 0.27
CA GLN A 167 -4.37 4.51 1.31
C GLN A 167 -4.79 5.78 2.04
N ASN A 168 -3.93 6.78 2.08
CA ASN A 168 -4.17 8.08 2.68
C ASN A 168 -4.69 9.11 1.65
N VAL A 169 -4.20 9.03 0.42
CA VAL A 169 -4.51 10.01 -0.64
C VAL A 169 -5.88 9.77 -1.29
N ILE A 170 -6.25 8.51 -1.59
CA ILE A 170 -7.52 8.21 -2.25
C ILE A 170 -8.75 8.71 -1.47
N PRO A 171 -8.86 8.50 -0.14
CA PRO A 171 -10.00 8.96 0.63
C PRO A 171 -10.20 10.49 0.62
N MET A 172 -9.14 11.27 0.43
CA MET A 172 -9.22 12.74 0.45
C MET A 172 -10.24 13.29 -0.54
N SER A 173 -10.29 12.74 -1.76
CA SER A 173 -11.22 13.18 -2.79
C SER A 173 -12.69 12.88 -2.46
N TYR A 174 -12.95 11.87 -1.63
CA TYR A 174 -14.30 11.46 -1.23
C TYR A 174 -14.79 12.15 0.04
N PHE A 175 -13.86 12.43 0.96
CA PHE A 175 -14.21 13.02 2.27
C PHE A 175 -13.87 14.53 2.37
N GLY A 176 -13.30 15.12 1.31
CA GLY A 176 -12.91 16.54 1.32
C GLY A 176 -11.85 16.86 2.37
N THR A 177 -10.96 15.90 2.64
CA THR A 177 -9.88 16.01 3.61
C THR A 177 -8.52 16.22 2.93
N ASP A 178 -7.47 16.40 3.70
CA ASP A 178 -6.08 16.44 3.25
C ASP A 178 -5.24 15.33 3.91
N THR A 179 -3.96 15.23 3.56
CA THR A 179 -3.03 14.23 4.11
C THR A 179 -2.79 14.41 5.61
N PHE A 180 -3.11 15.57 6.18
CA PHE A 180 -2.97 15.87 7.60
C PHE A 180 -4.30 15.78 8.35
N ALA A 181 -5.33 15.20 7.77
CA ALA A 181 -6.60 15.00 8.45
C ALA A 181 -6.41 14.22 9.76
N ALA A 182 -7.03 14.71 10.85
CA ALA A 182 -6.99 14.10 12.18
C ALA A 182 -5.56 13.74 12.70
N PRO A 183 -4.60 14.68 12.71
CA PRO A 183 -3.19 14.39 12.99
C PRO A 183 -2.96 13.81 14.38
N PHE A 184 -3.70 14.24 15.40
CA PHE A 184 -3.56 13.72 16.76
C PHE A 184 -3.98 12.25 16.86
N ILE A 185 -5.08 11.88 16.21
CA ILE A 185 -5.55 10.49 16.18
C ILE A 185 -4.54 9.63 15.42
N GLY A 186 -4.01 10.12 14.29
CA GLY A 186 -2.99 9.44 13.51
C GLY A 186 -1.71 9.18 14.30
N ILE A 187 -1.23 10.16 15.06
CA ILE A 187 -0.05 9.99 15.92
C ILE A 187 -0.31 8.97 17.04
N ILE A 188 -1.45 9.03 17.71
CA ILE A 188 -1.80 8.07 18.75
C ILE A 188 -1.87 6.67 18.17
N ALA A 189 -2.54 6.49 17.01
CA ALA A 189 -2.61 5.20 16.32
C ALA A 189 -1.21 4.69 15.93
N SER A 190 -0.33 5.57 15.43
CA SER A 190 1.05 5.21 15.08
C SER A 190 1.85 4.73 16.29
N ILE A 191 1.75 5.40 17.42
CA ILE A 191 2.40 5.01 18.68
C ILE A 191 1.85 3.66 19.16
N THR A 192 0.52 3.48 19.09
CA THR A 192 -0.12 2.21 19.51
C THR A 192 0.32 1.03 18.63
N MET A 193 0.55 1.25 17.33
CA MET A 193 1.04 0.19 16.43
C MET A 193 2.52 -0.13 16.66
N LEU A 194 3.30 0.81 17.18
CA LEU A 194 4.73 0.62 17.48
C LEU A 194 4.99 -0.01 18.84
N SER A 195 4.02 0.04 19.76
CA SER A 195 4.13 -0.51 21.12
C SER A 195 3.84 -2.00 21.17
#